data_61d870fe4fbdd774c63e0f9b00fc83f1
#
_entry.id   61d870fe4fbdd774c63e0f9b00fc83f1
#
_cell.length_a   1.000
_cell.length_b   1.000
_cell.length_c   1.000
_cell.angle_alpha   90.00
_cell.angle_beta   90.00
_cell.angle_gamma   90.00
#
_symmetry.space_group_name_H-M   'P 1'
#
loop_
_entity.id
_entity.type
_entity.pdbx_description
1 polymer ?
#
loop_
_entity_poly.entity_id
_entity_poly.type
_entity_poly.pdbx_seq_one_letter_code
_entity_poly.pdbx_strand_id
1 'polypeptide(L)'
;MLAACDEYGLLVMDELTDMWHEQKNRNDFSNFFDRCWEEETEKMVKKDYNHPCVILYSSGNEILDLGRESGGAINRKICNRFHELDATRYTTTAVNGLIASAISGKIQGIIVDILKAKGIDPSVLGGAGGSAESGVGAANMMMQMTNEDDFCTHPLMSEVLEEAAQAADIAGYNYLTGRHAMEKELHPNKPVLGTETYPADIVRLWRIVEENDNVLGDYTWTGYDYLGEAGCGIFYYDGKVNFSSNYPDRIAYIGDINILGYRRPISYLREIVFGLRKEPYIGVIRMNRYGQKISQTSWMFKDNVSSWTWPGFEGKETEVDIYSADEEAELFLNGKSLGKKPCGKDHDFTATWKVTYEPGELLAVSYQDGKETGRYLLTTAGEKVVLTAEADRKEIKTGGEDLSFVTVKLKDEKGCENLFASRTVTVRVEGPGVLQGFGSADPQPVRSYDDTTWETFDGEVMAAVRSTNETGTIRVIFSADGCEDAEVSIESR
;
A
#
# COMPACT_ATOMS: atom_id res chain seq x y z
N MET A 1 -16.06 6.90 -9.39
CA MET A 1 -15.30 6.83 -8.14
C MET A 1 -15.96 7.60 -7.01
N LEU A 2 -16.14 8.94 -7.08
CA LEU A 2 -16.69 9.74 -5.97
C LEU A 2 -18.05 9.26 -5.47
N ALA A 3 -18.99 8.92 -6.37
CA ALA A 3 -20.30 8.36 -5.97
C ALA A 3 -20.17 7.05 -5.14
N ALA A 4 -19.19 6.23 -5.44
CA ALA A 4 -18.90 5.05 -4.62
C ALA A 4 -18.29 5.43 -3.26
N CYS A 5 -17.43 6.45 -3.21
CA CYS A 5 -16.90 6.97 -1.95
C CYS A 5 -18.01 7.54 -1.07
N ASP A 6 -18.99 8.26 -1.66
CA ASP A 6 -20.17 8.73 -0.95
C ASP A 6 -21.01 7.58 -0.38
N GLU A 7 -21.23 6.53 -1.18
CA GLU A 7 -22.02 5.36 -0.80
C GLU A 7 -21.36 4.56 0.33
N TYR A 8 -20.03 4.35 0.25
CA TYR A 8 -19.30 3.53 1.22
C TYR A 8 -18.69 4.32 2.38
N GLY A 9 -18.86 5.64 2.40
CA GLY A 9 -18.36 6.50 3.48
C GLY A 9 -16.84 6.68 3.48
N LEU A 10 -16.18 6.59 2.31
CA LEU A 10 -14.76 6.84 2.17
C LEU A 10 -14.50 8.35 2.04
N LEU A 11 -13.68 8.90 2.92
CA LEU A 11 -13.27 10.30 2.84
C LEU A 11 -12.22 10.49 1.75
N VAL A 12 -12.35 11.56 0.98
CA VAL A 12 -11.50 11.87 -0.18
C VAL A 12 -10.78 13.19 0.02
N MET A 13 -9.46 13.18 -0.16
CA MET A 13 -8.65 14.34 -0.46
C MET A 13 -8.38 14.31 -1.96
N ASP A 14 -8.95 15.25 -2.71
CA ASP A 14 -8.69 15.34 -4.15
C ASP A 14 -7.51 16.30 -4.40
N GLU A 15 -6.66 15.95 -5.35
CA GLU A 15 -5.38 16.62 -5.57
C GLU A 15 -5.22 17.12 -7.01
N LEU A 16 -4.80 18.39 -7.14
CA LEU A 16 -4.86 19.10 -8.41
C LEU A 16 -3.82 18.60 -9.42
N THR A 17 -2.55 18.49 -9.02
CA THR A 17 -1.46 18.17 -9.97
C THR A 17 -0.16 17.76 -9.28
N ASP A 18 0.72 17.10 -10.03
CA ASP A 18 2.07 16.73 -9.59
C ASP A 18 3.15 17.79 -9.89
N MET A 19 2.85 18.83 -10.63
CA MET A 19 3.84 19.84 -11.00
C MET A 19 3.19 21.20 -11.27
N TRP A 20 3.95 22.28 -10.91
CA TRP A 20 3.58 23.65 -11.28
C TRP A 20 4.48 24.17 -12.39
N HIS A 21 5.47 25.04 -12.10
CA HIS A 21 6.40 25.57 -13.11
C HIS A 21 7.60 24.67 -13.36
N GLU A 22 8.11 24.04 -12.30
CA GLU A 22 9.27 23.15 -12.40
C GLU A 22 8.81 21.75 -12.87
N GLN A 23 9.42 21.26 -13.94
CA GLN A 23 9.08 19.95 -14.50
C GLN A 23 9.76 18.81 -13.73
N LYS A 24 9.01 17.76 -13.42
CA LYS A 24 9.54 16.48 -12.91
C LYS A 24 10.00 15.57 -14.05
N ASN A 25 9.27 15.61 -15.15
CA ASN A 25 9.52 14.78 -16.34
C ASN A 25 9.44 15.63 -17.61
N ARG A 26 10.18 15.20 -18.63
CA ARG A 26 10.12 15.87 -19.95
C ARG A 26 8.69 15.85 -20.49
N ASN A 27 8.19 17.00 -20.92
CA ASN A 27 6.87 17.21 -21.50
C ASN A 27 5.69 16.94 -20.53
N ASP A 28 5.87 17.16 -19.25
CA ASP A 28 4.79 17.06 -18.26
C ASP A 28 3.89 18.31 -18.23
N PHE A 29 2.95 18.35 -17.28
CA PHE A 29 1.95 19.41 -17.18
C PHE A 29 2.55 20.80 -16.89
N SER A 30 3.77 20.91 -16.37
CA SER A 30 4.44 22.19 -16.13
C SER A 30 4.48 23.09 -17.36
N ASN A 31 4.57 22.50 -18.56
CA ASN A 31 4.54 23.24 -19.83
C ASN A 31 3.21 23.96 -20.09
N PHE A 32 2.16 23.59 -19.38
CA PHE A 32 0.80 24.10 -19.55
C PHE A 32 0.28 24.80 -18.31
N PHE A 33 0.94 24.66 -17.16
CA PHE A 33 0.47 25.09 -15.87
C PHE A 33 -0.09 26.51 -15.87
N ASP A 34 0.69 27.50 -16.27
CA ASP A 34 0.28 28.92 -16.27
C ASP A 34 -1.00 29.20 -17.07
N ARG A 35 -1.30 28.37 -18.07
CA ARG A 35 -2.47 28.55 -18.93
C ARG A 35 -3.67 27.78 -18.48
N CYS A 36 -3.49 26.75 -17.66
CA CYS A 36 -4.53 25.75 -17.38
C CYS A 36 -4.89 25.64 -15.89
N TRP A 37 -4.02 26.00 -14.97
CA TRP A 37 -4.20 25.72 -13.54
C TRP A 37 -5.51 26.29 -12.97
N GLU A 38 -5.93 27.50 -13.36
CA GLU A 38 -7.18 28.11 -12.89
C GLU A 38 -8.40 27.32 -13.39
N GLU A 39 -8.41 26.96 -14.69
CA GLU A 39 -9.48 26.19 -15.31
C GLU A 39 -9.55 24.76 -14.73
N GLU A 40 -8.40 24.11 -14.51
CA GLU A 40 -8.36 22.77 -13.92
C GLU A 40 -8.82 22.78 -12.45
N THR A 41 -8.43 23.80 -11.67
CA THR A 41 -8.95 24.00 -10.31
C THR A 41 -10.47 24.17 -10.31
N GLU A 42 -11.00 24.95 -11.25
CA GLU A 42 -12.45 25.19 -11.39
C GLU A 42 -13.21 23.91 -11.78
N LYS A 43 -12.67 23.12 -12.70
CA LYS A 43 -13.23 21.82 -13.12
C LYS A 43 -13.23 20.81 -11.96
N MET A 44 -12.13 20.76 -11.20
CA MET A 44 -12.00 19.88 -10.05
C MET A 44 -13.04 20.21 -8.99
N VAL A 45 -13.12 21.46 -8.53
CA VAL A 45 -14.13 21.89 -7.56
C VAL A 45 -15.55 21.65 -8.07
N LYS A 46 -15.83 21.96 -9.34
CA LYS A 46 -17.16 21.75 -9.93
C LYS A 46 -17.55 20.26 -9.96
N LYS A 47 -16.60 19.39 -10.21
CA LYS A 47 -16.78 17.93 -10.16
C LYS A 47 -17.11 17.48 -8.74
N ASP A 48 -16.43 18.02 -7.73
CA ASP A 48 -16.42 17.55 -6.34
C ASP A 48 -17.49 18.16 -5.46
N TYR A 49 -17.98 19.35 -5.82
CA TYR A 49 -18.80 20.22 -4.97
C TYR A 49 -19.99 19.51 -4.30
N ASN A 50 -20.68 18.62 -5.03
CA ASN A 50 -21.84 17.89 -4.55
C ASN A 50 -21.49 16.49 -3.99
N HIS A 51 -20.22 16.18 -3.80
CA HIS A 51 -19.77 14.92 -3.20
C HIS A 51 -19.37 15.14 -1.74
N PRO A 52 -20.16 14.68 -0.77
CA PRO A 52 -19.86 14.85 0.65
C PRO A 52 -18.61 14.05 1.09
N CYS A 53 -18.20 13.03 0.33
CA CYS A 53 -16.96 12.31 0.58
C CYS A 53 -15.71 13.17 0.42
N VAL A 54 -15.72 14.18 -0.47
CA VAL A 54 -14.58 15.09 -0.65
C VAL A 54 -14.53 16.07 0.51
N ILE A 55 -13.53 15.96 1.34
CA ILE A 55 -13.35 16.76 2.56
C ILE A 55 -12.20 17.76 2.46
N LEU A 56 -11.24 17.53 1.57
CA LEU A 56 -10.02 18.32 1.40
C LEU A 56 -9.70 18.51 -0.07
N TYR A 57 -9.09 19.66 -0.39
CA TYR A 57 -8.43 19.92 -1.67
C TYR A 57 -6.92 20.05 -1.44
N SER A 58 -6.12 19.27 -2.18
CA SER A 58 -4.67 19.41 -2.22
C SER A 58 -4.24 20.23 -3.43
N SER A 59 -3.39 21.21 -3.21
CA SER A 59 -2.88 22.10 -4.27
C SER A 59 -1.85 21.41 -5.17
N GLY A 60 -1.25 20.29 -4.72
CA GLY A 60 -0.34 19.50 -5.53
C GLY A 60 0.52 18.54 -4.73
N ASN A 61 1.03 17.53 -5.45
CA ASN A 61 1.86 16.46 -4.92
C ASN A 61 3.34 16.68 -5.21
N GLU A 62 4.16 16.70 -4.14
CA GLU A 62 5.62 16.70 -4.21
C GLU A 62 6.21 17.77 -5.16
N ILE A 63 5.62 18.95 -5.15
CA ILE A 63 5.90 20.03 -6.06
C ILE A 63 7.34 20.56 -5.87
N LEU A 64 8.13 20.57 -6.95
CA LEU A 64 9.52 21.04 -6.93
C LEU A 64 9.64 22.51 -6.58
N ASP A 65 8.68 23.33 -7.05
CA ASP A 65 8.62 24.78 -6.77
C ASP A 65 8.63 25.09 -5.27
N LEU A 66 8.13 24.19 -4.41
CA LEU A 66 8.12 24.38 -2.95
C LEU A 66 9.53 24.42 -2.31
N GLY A 67 10.55 23.95 -3.02
CA GLY A 67 11.95 24.18 -2.64
C GLY A 67 12.50 25.55 -3.05
N ARG A 68 11.68 26.41 -3.66
CA ARG A 68 12.02 27.76 -4.11
C ARG A 68 11.29 28.82 -3.29
N GLU A 69 11.85 30.05 -3.22
CA GLU A 69 11.20 31.18 -2.55
C GLU A 69 9.83 31.55 -3.15
N SER A 70 9.64 31.32 -4.46
CA SER A 70 8.36 31.58 -5.15
C SER A 70 7.28 30.53 -4.87
N GLY A 71 7.65 29.34 -4.41
CA GLY A 71 6.72 28.21 -4.28
C GLY A 71 5.58 28.46 -3.30
N GLY A 72 5.88 29.06 -2.14
CA GLY A 72 4.85 29.43 -1.16
C GLY A 72 3.82 30.43 -1.69
N ALA A 73 4.25 31.38 -2.54
CA ALA A 73 3.33 32.35 -3.15
C ALA A 73 2.40 31.69 -4.16
N ILE A 74 2.91 30.76 -4.97
CA ILE A 74 2.12 29.96 -5.92
C ILE A 74 1.12 29.09 -5.16
N ASN A 75 1.58 28.40 -4.12
CA ASN A 75 0.74 27.57 -3.27
C ASN A 75 -0.43 28.37 -2.69
N ARG A 76 -0.15 29.52 -2.10
CA ARG A 76 -1.17 30.42 -1.54
C ARG A 76 -2.19 30.86 -2.59
N LYS A 77 -1.74 31.13 -3.83
CA LYS A 77 -2.60 31.52 -4.93
C LYS A 77 -3.58 30.39 -5.29
N ILE A 78 -3.11 29.16 -5.34
CA ILE A 78 -3.94 27.97 -5.63
C ILE A 78 -4.94 27.72 -4.47
N CYS A 79 -4.46 27.70 -3.22
CA CYS A 79 -5.31 27.51 -2.05
C CYS A 79 -6.41 28.61 -1.96
N ASN A 80 -6.07 29.87 -2.22
CA ASN A 80 -7.05 30.93 -2.28
C ASN A 80 -8.08 30.70 -3.39
N ARG A 81 -7.66 30.19 -4.55
CA ARG A 81 -8.58 29.88 -5.63
C ARG A 81 -9.58 28.77 -5.24
N PHE A 82 -9.12 27.75 -4.53
CA PHE A 82 -10.02 26.75 -3.97
C PHE A 82 -11.08 27.38 -3.05
N HIS A 83 -10.67 28.25 -2.12
CA HIS A 83 -11.59 28.93 -1.20
C HIS A 83 -12.56 29.88 -1.89
N GLU A 84 -12.15 30.55 -2.99
CA GLU A 84 -13.04 31.36 -3.81
C GLU A 84 -14.14 30.53 -4.48
N LEU A 85 -13.84 29.30 -4.89
CA LEU A 85 -14.73 28.39 -5.56
C LEU A 85 -15.59 27.58 -4.57
N ASP A 86 -15.00 27.18 -3.44
CA ASP A 86 -15.66 26.43 -2.39
C ASP A 86 -15.09 26.77 -1.00
N ALA A 87 -15.80 27.60 -0.26
CA ALA A 87 -15.43 28.00 1.09
C ALA A 87 -15.80 26.95 2.17
N THR A 88 -16.29 25.77 1.80
CA THR A 88 -16.77 24.75 2.73
C THR A 88 -15.73 23.67 3.05
N ARG A 89 -14.65 23.60 2.28
CA ARG A 89 -13.58 22.59 2.41
C ARG A 89 -12.23 23.24 2.70
N TYR A 90 -11.42 22.53 3.45
CA TYR A 90 -10.06 22.97 3.77
C TYR A 90 -9.08 22.59 2.66
N THR A 91 -7.97 23.32 2.62
CA THR A 91 -6.86 23.07 1.68
C THR A 91 -5.65 22.47 2.37
N THR A 92 -4.91 21.68 1.61
CA THR A 92 -3.60 21.14 1.99
C THR A 92 -2.64 21.13 0.80
N THR A 93 -1.43 20.70 1.01
CA THR A 93 -0.41 20.48 -0.03
C THR A 93 0.43 19.27 0.38
N ALA A 94 0.62 18.32 -0.52
CA ALA A 94 1.41 17.10 -0.24
C ALA A 94 2.91 17.39 -0.43
N VAL A 95 3.57 17.82 0.64
CA VAL A 95 4.96 18.31 0.59
C VAL A 95 5.95 17.20 0.93
N ASN A 96 6.85 16.87 0.00
CA ASN A 96 7.98 15.99 0.26
C ASN A 96 9.20 16.82 0.71
N GLY A 97 9.59 16.68 1.97
CA GLY A 97 10.71 17.43 2.55
C GLY A 97 12.07 17.09 1.95
N LEU A 98 12.26 15.83 1.49
CA LEU A 98 13.50 15.43 0.81
C LEU A 98 13.64 16.21 -0.51
N ILE A 99 12.60 16.22 -1.32
CA ILE A 99 12.57 16.95 -2.60
C ILE A 99 12.75 18.44 -2.38
N ALA A 100 11.96 19.05 -1.49
CA ALA A 100 12.03 20.46 -1.21
C ALA A 100 13.41 20.89 -0.66
N SER A 101 14.02 20.09 0.23
CA SER A 101 15.38 20.35 0.74
C SER A 101 16.46 20.19 -0.32
N ALA A 102 16.30 19.24 -1.26
CA ALA A 102 17.22 19.06 -2.38
C ALA A 102 17.18 20.27 -3.34
N ILE A 103 15.98 20.70 -3.73
CA ILE A 103 15.79 21.85 -4.64
C ILE A 103 16.27 23.17 -4.01
N SER A 104 16.04 23.37 -2.71
CA SER A 104 16.56 24.54 -1.98
C SER A 104 18.07 24.53 -1.75
N GLY A 105 18.74 23.39 -2.02
CA GLY A 105 20.17 23.20 -1.74
C GLY A 105 20.50 22.97 -0.26
N LYS A 106 19.52 22.89 0.64
CA LYS A 106 19.73 22.72 2.09
C LYS A 106 19.98 21.26 2.50
N ILE A 107 19.62 20.29 1.65
CA ILE A 107 19.75 18.85 1.96
C ILE A 107 21.16 18.45 2.40
N GLN A 108 22.20 19.02 1.77
CA GLN A 108 23.58 18.68 2.09
C GLN A 108 23.97 19.14 3.50
N GLY A 109 23.48 20.33 3.91
CA GLY A 109 23.65 20.83 5.28
C GLY A 109 22.99 19.90 6.30
N ILE A 110 21.75 19.51 6.06
CA ILE A 110 21.00 18.58 6.92
C ILE A 110 21.77 17.27 7.09
N ILE A 111 22.18 16.63 5.98
CA ILE A 111 22.89 15.34 6.02
C ILE A 111 24.23 15.47 6.75
N VAL A 112 25.02 16.52 6.47
CA VAL A 112 26.30 16.76 7.13
C VAL A 112 26.14 16.92 8.64
N ASP A 113 25.14 17.64 9.08
CA ASP A 113 24.90 17.90 10.51
C ASP A 113 24.42 16.61 11.22
N ILE A 114 23.57 15.81 10.59
CA ILE A 114 23.15 14.50 11.12
C ILE A 114 24.35 13.55 11.24
N LEU A 115 25.19 13.45 10.20
CA LEU A 115 26.38 12.59 10.24
C LEU A 115 27.35 13.00 11.34
N LYS A 116 27.62 14.31 11.48
CA LYS A 116 28.45 14.83 12.56
C LYS A 116 27.87 14.52 13.94
N ALA A 117 26.56 14.68 14.13
CA ALA A 117 25.89 14.36 15.38
C ALA A 117 26.01 12.86 15.73
N LYS A 118 26.02 11.98 14.72
CA LYS A 118 26.24 10.52 14.87
C LYS A 118 27.74 10.13 14.93
N GLY A 119 28.67 11.09 14.91
CA GLY A 119 30.12 10.85 14.96
C GLY A 119 30.69 10.24 13.67
N ILE A 120 30.00 10.39 12.55
CA ILE A 120 30.40 9.88 11.23
C ILE A 120 31.06 11.04 10.45
N ASP A 121 32.22 10.77 9.84
CA ASP A 121 32.90 11.76 9.00
C ASP A 121 32.09 12.02 7.71
N PRO A 122 31.62 13.24 7.46
CA PRO A 122 30.87 13.57 6.25
C PRO A 122 31.63 13.36 4.93
N SER A 123 32.96 13.19 4.96
CA SER A 123 33.76 12.91 3.76
C SER A 123 33.40 11.57 3.10
N VAL A 124 32.77 10.67 3.82
CA VAL A 124 32.22 9.40 3.27
C VAL A 124 31.21 9.66 2.14
N LEU A 125 30.56 10.82 2.10
CA LEU A 125 29.65 11.21 1.01
C LEU A 125 30.37 11.56 -0.28
N GLY A 126 31.62 12.04 -0.20
CA GLY A 126 32.45 12.44 -1.36
C GLY A 126 33.00 11.26 -2.18
N GLY A 127 32.94 10.04 -1.66
CA GLY A 127 33.32 8.80 -2.36
C GLY A 127 32.25 8.16 -3.24
N ALA A 128 31.02 8.67 -3.20
CA ALA A 128 29.87 8.11 -3.91
C ALA A 128 29.70 8.60 -5.36
N GLY A 129 30.77 9.09 -5.98
CA GLY A 129 30.84 9.39 -7.43
C GLY A 129 30.95 8.10 -8.25
N GLY A 130 30.02 7.20 -8.13
CA GLY A 130 30.02 5.90 -8.78
C GLY A 130 28.70 5.63 -9.52
N SER A 131 28.77 4.76 -10.50
CA SER A 131 27.75 4.20 -11.41
C SER A 131 26.26 4.35 -11.03
N ALA A 132 25.34 4.20 -11.98
CA ALA A 132 23.88 4.22 -11.78
C ALA A 132 23.39 3.28 -10.63
N GLU A 133 24.15 2.20 -10.33
CA GLU A 133 23.90 1.32 -9.17
C GLU A 133 24.13 2.01 -7.82
N SER A 134 25.07 2.95 -7.73
CA SER A 134 25.29 3.76 -6.52
C SER A 134 24.19 4.80 -6.31
N GLY A 135 23.54 5.28 -7.37
CA GLY A 135 22.42 6.22 -7.30
C GLY A 135 21.17 5.60 -6.64
N VAL A 136 20.88 4.34 -6.93
CA VAL A 136 19.72 3.63 -6.34
C VAL A 136 19.93 3.35 -4.85
N GLY A 137 21.13 2.94 -4.47
CA GLY A 137 21.47 2.75 -3.06
C GLY A 137 21.41 4.06 -2.26
N ALA A 138 21.85 5.16 -2.86
CA ALA A 138 21.74 6.49 -2.27
C ALA A 138 20.30 6.95 -2.14
N ALA A 139 19.46 6.73 -3.15
CA ALA A 139 18.03 7.04 -3.12
C ALA A 139 17.30 6.24 -2.02
N ASN A 140 17.54 4.93 -1.91
CA ASN A 140 16.98 4.11 -0.84
C ASN A 140 17.43 4.57 0.55
N MET A 141 18.70 4.87 0.72
CA MET A 141 19.22 5.41 1.97
C MET A 141 18.58 6.77 2.30
N MET A 142 18.42 7.63 1.31
CA MET A 142 17.76 8.94 1.48
C MET A 142 16.28 8.77 1.83
N MET A 143 15.56 7.83 1.20
CA MET A 143 14.18 7.54 1.52
C MET A 143 13.99 6.95 2.93
N GLN A 144 14.90 6.08 3.37
CA GLN A 144 14.90 5.61 4.76
C GLN A 144 15.15 6.77 5.73
N MET A 145 16.03 7.70 5.39
CA MET A 145 16.30 8.90 6.20
C MET A 145 15.11 9.84 6.31
N THR A 146 14.21 9.90 5.32
CA THR A 146 13.03 10.79 5.38
C THR A 146 12.07 10.48 6.52
N ASN A 147 12.16 9.28 7.07
CA ASN A 147 11.35 8.85 8.21
C ASN A 147 12.10 8.90 9.55
N GLU A 148 13.39 9.21 9.54
CA GLU A 148 14.20 9.41 10.74
C GLU A 148 13.88 10.77 11.39
N ASP A 149 13.72 10.76 12.71
CA ASP A 149 13.37 11.98 13.46
C ASP A 149 14.41 13.10 13.27
N ASP A 150 15.70 12.76 13.28
CA ASP A 150 16.80 13.71 13.08
C ASP A 150 16.68 14.49 11.74
N PHE A 151 16.17 13.85 10.69
CA PHE A 151 15.93 14.47 9.39
C PHE A 151 14.64 15.31 9.40
N CYS A 152 13.55 14.71 9.89
CA CYS A 152 12.21 15.31 9.90
C CYS A 152 12.16 16.60 10.73
N THR A 153 12.89 16.63 11.85
CA THR A 153 12.83 17.72 12.82
C THR A 153 14.01 18.71 12.70
N HIS A 154 14.87 18.53 11.69
CA HIS A 154 16.04 19.38 11.52
C HIS A 154 15.66 20.87 11.30
N PRO A 155 16.36 21.85 11.91
CA PRO A 155 16.01 23.27 11.76
C PRO A 155 15.97 23.76 10.31
N LEU A 156 16.92 23.31 9.47
CA LEU A 156 16.91 23.64 8.04
C LEU A 156 15.72 23.04 7.30
N MET A 157 15.18 21.91 7.76
CA MET A 157 13.94 21.35 7.24
C MET A 157 12.76 22.26 7.56
N SER A 158 12.68 22.76 8.80
CA SER A 158 11.64 23.72 9.20
C SER A 158 11.67 24.99 8.34
N GLU A 159 12.87 25.52 8.05
CA GLU A 159 13.00 26.67 7.14
C GLU A 159 12.52 26.37 5.71
N VAL A 160 12.75 25.14 5.20
CA VAL A 160 12.31 24.75 3.85
C VAL A 160 10.81 24.63 3.76
N LEU A 161 10.17 24.08 4.81
CA LEU A 161 8.76 23.76 4.81
C LEU A 161 7.86 24.92 5.25
N GLU A 162 8.41 25.97 5.83
CA GLU A 162 7.65 27.09 6.44
C GLU A 162 6.61 27.69 5.50
N GLU A 163 7.02 28.12 4.31
CA GLU A 163 6.14 28.78 3.35
C GLU A 163 5.02 27.85 2.85
N ALA A 164 5.33 26.56 2.64
CA ALA A 164 4.34 25.57 2.23
C ALA A 164 3.32 25.32 3.35
N ALA A 165 3.78 25.14 4.60
CA ALA A 165 2.93 24.92 5.75
C ALA A 165 2.01 26.11 6.04
N GLN A 166 2.48 27.36 5.79
CA GLN A 166 1.70 28.58 6.01
C GLN A 166 0.66 28.84 4.90
N ALA A 167 0.88 28.34 3.69
CA ALA A 167 0.05 28.66 2.53
C ALA A 167 -1.32 27.96 2.55
N ALA A 168 -1.40 26.73 3.05
CA ALA A 168 -2.61 25.93 3.15
C ALA A 168 -3.24 25.95 4.56
N ASP A 169 -4.46 25.50 4.72
CA ASP A 169 -5.14 25.40 6.04
C ASP A 169 -4.53 24.31 6.89
N ILE A 170 -4.17 23.17 6.27
CA ILE A 170 -3.63 21.97 6.90
C ILE A 170 -2.21 21.77 6.37
N ALA A 171 -1.24 21.57 7.25
CA ALA A 171 0.12 21.21 6.86
C ALA A 171 0.15 19.74 6.43
N GLY A 172 0.37 19.49 5.13
CA GLY A 172 0.42 18.15 4.55
C GLY A 172 1.85 17.71 4.28
N TYR A 173 2.21 16.50 4.71
CA TYR A 173 3.55 15.97 4.54
C TYR A 173 3.54 14.58 3.93
N ASN A 174 4.28 14.43 2.81
CA ASN A 174 4.61 13.13 2.29
C ASN A 174 5.79 12.58 3.09
N TYR A 175 5.54 11.47 3.78
CA TYR A 175 6.48 10.84 4.72
C TYR A 175 6.73 11.74 5.94
N LEU A 176 7.91 12.11 6.30
CA LEU A 176 8.25 13.00 7.41
C LEU A 176 7.48 12.72 8.73
N THR A 177 7.21 11.44 9.04
CA THR A 177 6.39 11.02 10.18
C THR A 177 6.84 11.64 11.51
N GLY A 178 8.16 11.74 11.74
CA GLY A 178 8.73 12.34 12.96
C GLY A 178 8.40 13.82 13.15
N ARG A 179 7.97 14.51 12.08
CA ARG A 179 7.60 15.92 12.14
C ARG A 179 6.18 16.17 12.62
N HIS A 180 5.26 15.22 12.45
CA HIS A 180 3.83 15.45 12.70
C HIS A 180 3.55 15.98 14.13
N ALA A 181 4.12 15.36 15.15
CA ALA A 181 3.96 15.81 16.52
C ALA A 181 4.63 17.17 16.80
N MET A 182 5.80 17.42 16.18
CA MET A 182 6.57 18.66 16.37
C MET A 182 5.84 19.90 15.82
N GLU A 183 4.98 19.74 14.81
CA GLU A 183 4.28 20.86 14.20
C GLU A 183 3.41 21.65 15.19
N LYS A 184 2.92 21.03 16.24
CA LYS A 184 2.19 21.71 17.31
C LYS A 184 3.00 22.82 18.01
N GLU A 185 4.32 22.63 18.12
CA GLU A 185 5.22 23.61 18.72
C GLU A 185 5.52 24.75 17.75
N LEU A 186 5.68 24.46 16.47
CA LEU A 186 5.99 25.42 15.42
C LEU A 186 4.76 26.21 14.97
N HIS A 187 3.65 25.51 14.80
CA HIS A 187 2.40 26.04 14.26
C HIS A 187 1.20 25.63 15.13
N PRO A 188 1.04 26.19 16.36
CA PRO A 188 0.06 25.72 17.35
C PRO A 188 -1.39 25.70 16.90
N ASN A 189 -1.74 26.50 15.90
CA ASN A 189 -3.09 26.63 15.38
C ASN A 189 -3.31 25.91 14.04
N LYS A 190 -2.34 25.12 13.60
CA LYS A 190 -2.39 24.44 12.30
C LYS A 190 -2.50 22.93 12.49
N PRO A 191 -3.56 22.30 11.95
CA PRO A 191 -3.63 20.85 11.86
C PRO A 191 -2.56 20.29 10.93
N VAL A 192 -2.22 19.01 11.13
CA VAL A 192 -1.23 18.26 10.35
C VAL A 192 -1.87 17.01 9.77
N LEU A 193 -1.46 16.66 8.55
CA LEU A 193 -1.90 15.47 7.84
C LEU A 193 -0.70 14.78 7.19
N GLY A 194 -0.54 13.47 7.39
CA GLY A 194 0.33 12.64 6.58
C GLY A 194 -0.31 12.43 5.21
N THR A 195 0.10 13.18 4.19
CA THR A 195 -0.49 13.08 2.85
C THR A 195 0.02 11.89 2.06
N GLU A 196 1.21 11.37 2.41
CA GLU A 196 1.69 10.05 2.08
C GLU A 196 2.51 9.48 3.23
N THR A 197 2.30 8.20 3.56
CA THR A 197 3.03 7.53 4.64
C THR A 197 3.42 6.11 4.26
N TYR A 198 4.48 5.58 4.89
CA TYR A 198 4.90 4.22 4.65
C TYR A 198 3.94 3.21 5.29
N PRO A 199 3.50 2.17 4.57
CA PRO A 199 2.59 1.16 5.13
C PRO A 199 3.11 0.49 6.41
N ALA A 200 4.42 0.27 6.50
CA ALA A 200 5.05 -0.35 7.66
C ALA A 200 5.02 0.53 8.93
N ASP A 201 4.80 1.84 8.79
CA ASP A 201 4.79 2.80 9.90
C ASP A 201 3.44 2.88 10.64
N ILE A 202 2.46 2.09 10.27
CA ILE A 202 1.08 2.22 10.77
C ILE A 202 0.99 2.28 12.31
N VAL A 203 1.79 1.51 13.03
CA VAL A 203 1.78 1.50 14.50
C VAL A 203 2.25 2.84 15.06
N ARG A 204 3.36 3.37 14.51
CA ARG A 204 3.92 4.66 14.91
C ARG A 204 2.99 5.81 14.56
N LEU A 205 2.47 5.82 13.33
CA LEU A 205 1.54 6.85 12.83
C LEU A 205 0.28 6.92 13.68
N TRP A 206 -0.35 5.77 13.97
CA TRP A 206 -1.56 5.74 14.77
C TRP A 206 -1.32 6.21 16.20
N ARG A 207 -0.18 5.84 16.80
CA ARG A 207 0.23 6.36 18.11
C ARG A 207 0.37 7.88 18.11
N ILE A 208 0.99 8.45 17.07
CA ILE A 208 1.12 9.90 16.92
C ILE A 208 -0.26 10.57 16.83
N VAL A 209 -1.19 9.99 16.07
CA VAL A 209 -2.58 10.49 15.96
C VAL A 209 -3.30 10.45 17.31
N GLU A 210 -3.19 9.35 18.06
CA GLU A 210 -3.85 9.22 19.35
C GLU A 210 -3.29 10.17 20.43
N GLU A 211 -2.00 10.49 20.36
CA GLU A 211 -1.30 11.30 21.37
C GLU A 211 -1.29 12.80 21.05
N ASN A 212 -1.63 13.21 19.81
CA ASN A 212 -1.53 14.60 19.36
C ASN A 212 -2.81 15.09 18.69
N ASP A 213 -3.53 15.97 19.34
CA ASP A 213 -4.82 16.53 18.92
C ASP A 213 -4.77 17.42 17.67
N ASN A 214 -3.58 17.83 17.22
CA ASN A 214 -3.35 18.57 15.99
C ASN A 214 -3.13 17.64 14.78
N VAL A 215 -2.90 16.33 14.98
CA VAL A 215 -2.64 15.37 13.89
C VAL A 215 -3.95 14.71 13.49
N LEU A 216 -4.41 14.97 12.26
CA LEU A 216 -5.71 14.51 11.76
C LEU A 216 -5.71 13.04 11.36
N GLY A 217 -4.58 12.52 10.89
CA GLY A 217 -4.44 11.16 10.37
C GLY A 217 -3.37 11.10 9.29
N ASP A 218 -3.47 10.04 8.47
CA ASP A 218 -2.54 9.81 7.38
C ASP A 218 -3.19 9.08 6.19
N TYR A 219 -2.58 9.24 5.02
CA TYR A 219 -2.85 8.48 3.81
C TYR A 219 -1.65 7.59 3.51
N THR A 220 -1.83 6.29 3.60
CA THR A 220 -0.74 5.34 3.31
C THR A 220 -0.49 5.21 1.81
N TRP A 221 0.76 5.21 1.38
CA TRP A 221 1.15 4.89 0.01
C TRP A 221 1.70 3.47 -0.08
N THR A 222 0.87 2.46 -0.49
CA THR A 222 -0.53 2.63 -0.88
C THR A 222 -1.45 1.66 -0.16
N GLY A 223 -2.76 1.94 -0.11
CA GLY A 223 -3.75 0.99 0.37
C GLY A 223 -4.02 -0.16 -0.61
N TYR A 224 -3.80 0.07 -1.91
CA TYR A 224 -4.06 -0.88 -2.99
C TYR A 224 -2.86 -0.96 -3.94
N ASP A 225 -2.47 -2.16 -4.39
CA ASP A 225 -1.45 -2.31 -5.42
C ASP A 225 -1.87 -1.66 -6.72
N TYR A 226 -0.93 -1.19 -7.51
CA TYR A 226 -1.21 -0.55 -8.78
C TYR A 226 -0.18 -0.90 -9.86
N LEU A 227 -0.59 -0.72 -11.12
CA LEU A 227 0.28 -0.88 -12.29
C LEU A 227 1.14 0.38 -12.46
N GLY A 228 2.43 0.20 -12.61
CA GLY A 228 3.42 1.27 -12.74
C GLY A 228 4.44 1.20 -11.60
N GLU A 229 5.31 2.14 -11.45
CA GLU A 229 6.34 2.33 -10.40
C GLU A 229 6.76 1.06 -9.61
N ALA A 230 6.83 -0.07 -10.31
CA ALA A 230 7.00 -1.41 -9.73
C ALA A 230 8.27 -1.52 -8.87
N GLY A 231 9.30 -0.74 -9.18
CA GLY A 231 10.53 -0.67 -8.39
C GLY A 231 10.33 -0.24 -6.95
N CYS A 232 9.22 0.42 -6.62
CA CYS A 232 8.87 0.77 -5.24
C CYS A 232 8.57 -0.46 -4.38
N GLY A 233 8.09 -1.55 -4.96
CA GLY A 233 7.46 -2.60 -4.18
C GLY A 233 7.68 -4.03 -4.59
N ILE A 234 8.73 -4.39 -5.30
CA ILE A 234 9.06 -5.79 -5.58
C ILE A 234 10.07 -6.33 -4.58
N PHE A 235 9.78 -7.49 -3.98
CA PHE A 235 10.74 -8.23 -3.17
C PHE A 235 11.77 -8.92 -4.05
N TYR A 236 12.98 -8.34 -4.16
CA TYR A 236 14.09 -8.94 -4.89
C TYR A 236 14.93 -9.79 -3.95
N TYR A 237 14.99 -11.10 -4.21
CA TYR A 237 15.74 -12.06 -3.40
C TYR A 237 17.16 -12.32 -3.87
N ASP A 238 17.60 -11.72 -4.93
CA ASP A 238 18.95 -11.84 -5.48
C ASP A 238 19.90 -10.71 -5.00
N GLY A 239 19.40 -9.82 -4.14
CA GLY A 239 20.15 -8.67 -3.64
C GLY A 239 20.21 -7.50 -4.59
N LYS A 240 19.46 -7.51 -5.71
CA LYS A 240 19.33 -6.37 -6.61
C LYS A 240 18.19 -5.48 -6.15
N VAL A 241 18.44 -4.18 -6.10
CA VAL A 241 17.40 -3.15 -5.94
C VAL A 241 17.27 -2.45 -7.27
N ASN A 242 16.06 -2.40 -7.82
CA ASN A 242 15.81 -1.78 -9.10
C ASN A 242 14.65 -0.80 -9.02
N PHE A 243 14.94 0.44 -8.63
CA PHE A 243 13.95 1.53 -8.67
C PHE A 243 13.45 1.83 -10.08
N SER A 244 14.27 1.57 -11.09
CA SER A 244 13.96 1.89 -12.48
C SER A 244 13.10 0.82 -13.16
N SER A 245 12.64 -0.15 -12.43
CA SER A 245 11.81 -1.30 -12.81
C SER A 245 11.65 -1.49 -14.32
N ASN A 246 12.38 -2.46 -14.86
CA ASN A 246 12.28 -2.83 -16.25
C ASN A 246 11.33 -4.03 -16.39
N TYR A 247 10.72 -4.19 -17.56
CA TYR A 247 9.96 -5.39 -17.88
C TYR A 247 10.74 -6.65 -17.44
N PRO A 248 10.13 -7.62 -16.72
CA PRO A 248 8.68 -7.78 -16.52
C PRO A 248 8.07 -7.11 -15.28
N ASP A 249 8.80 -6.26 -14.55
CA ASP A 249 8.29 -5.55 -13.38
C ASP A 249 7.11 -4.66 -13.79
N ARG A 250 5.90 -4.88 -13.23
CA ARG A 250 4.68 -4.16 -13.62
C ARG A 250 3.86 -3.61 -12.48
N ILE A 251 3.90 -4.27 -11.31
CA ILE A 251 3.03 -3.93 -10.19
C ILE A 251 3.88 -3.37 -9.06
N ALA A 252 3.49 -2.23 -8.52
CA ALA A 252 3.94 -1.76 -7.22
C ALA A 252 3.23 -2.61 -6.15
N TYR A 253 3.94 -3.61 -5.61
CA TYR A 253 3.42 -4.62 -4.69
C TYR A 253 3.58 -4.19 -3.22
N ILE A 254 3.03 -3.02 -2.88
CA ILE A 254 3.18 -2.33 -1.58
C ILE A 254 1.87 -2.13 -0.84
N GLY A 255 0.72 -2.37 -1.49
CA GLY A 255 -0.59 -2.13 -0.92
C GLY A 255 -0.96 -3.09 0.21
N ASP A 256 -1.84 -2.67 1.08
CA ASP A 256 -2.52 -3.56 2.03
C ASP A 256 -3.38 -4.60 1.30
N ILE A 257 -3.85 -4.26 0.10
CA ILE A 257 -4.70 -5.07 -0.78
C ILE A 257 -4.02 -5.19 -2.14
N ASN A 258 -3.94 -6.41 -2.69
CA ASN A 258 -3.36 -6.63 -4.02
C ASN A 258 -4.34 -6.24 -5.16
N ILE A 259 -3.87 -6.25 -6.42
CA ILE A 259 -4.71 -5.84 -7.58
C ILE A 259 -5.95 -6.72 -7.80
N LEU A 260 -6.03 -7.90 -7.17
CA LEU A 260 -7.20 -8.78 -7.23
C LEU A 260 -8.17 -8.58 -6.06
N GLY A 261 -7.86 -7.67 -5.12
CA GLY A 261 -8.68 -7.45 -3.93
C GLY A 261 -8.32 -8.35 -2.75
N TYR A 262 -7.27 -9.16 -2.85
CA TYR A 262 -6.82 -9.99 -1.72
C TYR A 262 -6.11 -9.13 -0.68
N ARG A 263 -6.53 -9.27 0.59
CA ARG A 263 -5.98 -8.55 1.72
C ARG A 263 -4.73 -9.25 2.24
N ARG A 264 -3.62 -8.51 2.32
CA ARG A 264 -2.37 -9.01 2.90
C ARG A 264 -2.36 -8.94 4.42
N PRO A 265 -1.44 -9.66 5.10
CA PRO A 265 -1.34 -9.63 6.57
C PRO A 265 -1.22 -8.23 7.18
N ILE A 266 -0.56 -7.28 6.50
CA ILE A 266 -0.46 -5.88 6.95
C ILE A 266 -1.84 -5.21 7.07
N SER A 267 -2.79 -5.52 6.20
CA SER A 267 -4.16 -5.01 6.26
C SER A 267 -4.87 -5.41 7.56
N TYR A 268 -4.60 -6.62 8.07
CA TYR A 268 -5.13 -7.10 9.34
C TYR A 268 -4.41 -6.50 10.55
N LEU A 269 -3.09 -6.27 10.43
CA LEU A 269 -2.35 -5.48 11.43
C LEU A 269 -2.96 -4.07 11.56
N ARG A 270 -3.28 -3.42 10.44
CA ARG A 270 -3.94 -2.11 10.43
C ARG A 270 -5.30 -2.12 11.13
N GLU A 271 -6.14 -3.12 10.88
CA GLU A 271 -7.41 -3.28 11.61
C GLU A 271 -7.21 -3.44 13.11
N ILE A 272 -6.19 -4.21 13.52
CA ILE A 272 -5.86 -4.42 14.93
C ILE A 272 -5.38 -3.12 15.57
N VAL A 273 -4.50 -2.39 14.90
CA VAL A 273 -3.98 -1.09 15.36
C VAL A 273 -5.10 -0.07 15.53
N PHE A 274 -6.07 -0.05 14.61
CA PHE A 274 -7.25 0.84 14.68
C PHE A 274 -8.33 0.35 15.65
N GLY A 275 -8.16 -0.80 16.31
CA GLY A 275 -9.15 -1.38 17.21
C GLY A 275 -10.40 -1.93 16.51
N LEU A 276 -10.35 -2.14 15.21
CA LEU A 276 -11.45 -2.66 14.39
C LEU A 276 -11.53 -4.18 14.41
N ARG A 277 -10.43 -4.85 14.76
CA ARG A 277 -10.33 -6.31 14.84
C ARG A 277 -9.88 -6.71 16.24
N LYS A 278 -10.59 -7.68 16.84
CA LYS A 278 -10.28 -8.23 18.16
C LYS A 278 -9.53 -9.56 18.10
N GLU A 279 -9.88 -10.41 17.12
CA GLU A 279 -9.24 -11.71 16.93
C GLU A 279 -7.79 -11.52 16.45
N PRO A 280 -6.85 -12.33 16.97
CA PRO A 280 -5.48 -12.30 16.48
C PRO A 280 -5.41 -12.71 15.00
N TYR A 281 -4.30 -12.42 14.33
CA TYR A 281 -4.06 -12.82 12.95
C TYR A 281 -2.64 -13.39 12.79
N ILE A 282 -2.48 -14.38 11.91
CA ILE A 282 -1.19 -15.05 11.66
C ILE A 282 -0.64 -14.62 10.30
N GLY A 283 0.60 -14.12 10.30
CA GLY A 283 1.42 -13.94 9.11
C GLY A 283 2.62 -14.90 9.14
N VAL A 284 2.82 -15.68 8.09
CA VAL A 284 3.94 -16.63 7.95
C VAL A 284 4.90 -16.12 6.89
N ILE A 285 6.17 -15.94 7.23
CA ILE A 285 7.21 -15.61 6.22
C ILE A 285 7.29 -16.78 5.24
N ARG A 286 7.30 -16.46 3.95
CA ARG A 286 7.32 -17.47 2.86
C ARG A 286 8.49 -18.43 3.04
N MET A 287 8.22 -19.72 3.30
CA MET A 287 9.25 -20.72 3.57
C MET A 287 10.23 -20.92 2.42
N ASN A 288 9.76 -20.79 1.19
CA ASN A 288 10.60 -20.89 -0.01
C ASN A 288 11.55 -19.68 -0.19
N ARG A 289 11.40 -18.65 0.64
CA ARG A 289 12.20 -17.42 0.64
C ARG A 289 12.94 -17.17 1.96
N TYR A 290 12.53 -17.84 3.03
CA TYR A 290 13.11 -17.65 4.35
C TYR A 290 14.63 -17.87 4.36
N GLY A 291 15.35 -16.94 5.00
CA GLY A 291 16.82 -16.96 5.08
C GLY A 291 17.55 -16.44 3.83
N GLN A 292 16.83 -16.12 2.74
CA GLN A 292 17.44 -15.45 1.59
C GLN A 292 17.64 -13.96 1.89
N LYS A 293 18.71 -13.38 1.30
CA LYS A 293 18.92 -11.93 1.39
C LYS A 293 17.89 -11.23 0.54
N ILE A 294 17.08 -10.41 1.19
CA ILE A 294 16.05 -9.61 0.53
C ILE A 294 16.54 -8.18 0.31
N SER A 295 16.18 -7.59 -0.82
CA SER A 295 16.24 -6.16 -1.05
C SER A 295 14.82 -5.63 -1.11
N GLN A 296 14.52 -4.68 -0.25
CA GLN A 296 13.21 -4.04 -0.13
C GLN A 296 13.35 -2.54 0.03
N THR A 297 12.29 -1.82 -0.29
CA THR A 297 12.18 -0.37 -0.10
C THR A 297 11.44 -0.04 1.20
N SER A 298 11.40 1.24 1.57
CA SER A 298 10.67 1.70 2.76
C SER A 298 9.15 1.53 2.66
N TRP A 299 8.61 1.41 1.45
CA TRP A 299 7.18 1.16 1.23
C TRP A 299 6.75 -0.27 1.50
N MET A 300 7.69 -1.20 1.55
CA MET A 300 7.38 -2.62 1.70
C MET A 300 7.34 -3.02 3.16
N PHE A 301 6.34 -3.82 3.51
CA PHE A 301 6.25 -4.45 4.82
C PHE A 301 7.08 -5.75 4.85
N LYS A 302 6.48 -6.87 5.21
CA LYS A 302 7.08 -8.20 5.21
C LYS A 302 6.51 -9.03 4.08
N ASP A 303 7.33 -9.88 3.42
CA ASP A 303 6.82 -10.87 2.49
C ASP A 303 6.29 -12.09 3.26
N ASN A 304 5.14 -11.90 3.90
CA ASN A 304 4.45 -12.92 4.64
C ASN A 304 3.03 -13.15 4.09
N VAL A 305 2.52 -14.33 4.32
CA VAL A 305 1.17 -14.77 3.90
C VAL A 305 0.46 -15.48 5.03
N SER A 306 -0.87 -15.50 4.99
CA SER A 306 -1.68 -16.25 5.96
C SER A 306 -1.91 -17.68 5.45
N SER A 307 -0.85 -18.51 5.45
CA SER A 307 -0.89 -19.88 4.99
C SER A 307 0.04 -20.78 5.80
N TRP A 308 -0.40 -21.99 6.08
CA TRP A 308 0.40 -23.05 6.67
C TRP A 308 0.49 -24.29 5.76
N THR A 309 0.60 -24.07 4.45
CA THR A 309 0.71 -25.10 3.42
C THR A 309 2.01 -24.93 2.64
N TRP A 310 3.03 -25.73 2.99
CA TRP A 310 4.38 -25.63 2.46
C TRP A 310 4.96 -27.01 2.14
N PRO A 311 4.41 -27.77 1.18
CA PRO A 311 4.90 -29.11 0.85
C PRO A 311 6.36 -29.08 0.41
N GLY A 312 7.16 -30.02 0.94
CA GLY A 312 8.59 -30.14 0.70
C GLY A 312 9.47 -29.25 1.60
N PHE A 313 8.87 -28.57 2.57
CA PHE A 313 9.59 -27.77 3.57
C PHE A 313 9.51 -28.37 4.99
N GLU A 314 9.03 -29.60 5.14
CA GLU A 314 8.95 -30.29 6.42
C GLU A 314 10.29 -30.29 7.13
N GLY A 315 10.30 -29.94 8.41
CA GLY A 315 11.50 -29.83 9.25
C GLY A 315 12.35 -28.58 9.02
N LYS A 316 11.98 -27.68 8.09
CA LYS A 316 12.66 -26.39 7.91
C LYS A 316 12.06 -25.31 8.80
N GLU A 317 12.89 -24.34 9.16
CA GLU A 317 12.49 -23.19 10.00
C GLU A 317 11.89 -22.05 9.16
N THR A 318 10.91 -21.34 9.74
CA THR A 318 10.45 -20.05 9.26
C THR A 318 10.07 -19.15 10.44
N GLU A 319 9.72 -17.88 10.18
CA GLU A 319 9.16 -16.97 11.16
C GLU A 319 7.65 -16.86 10.99
N VAL A 320 6.96 -16.83 12.13
CA VAL A 320 5.52 -16.65 12.25
C VAL A 320 5.26 -15.44 13.13
N ASP A 321 4.57 -14.45 12.59
CA ASP A 321 4.07 -13.30 13.33
C ASP A 321 2.63 -13.55 13.76
N ILE A 322 2.30 -13.22 15.01
CA ILE A 322 0.94 -13.04 15.46
C ILE A 322 0.72 -11.54 15.66
N TYR A 323 -0.32 -11.00 15.04
CA TYR A 323 -0.79 -9.64 15.28
C TYR A 323 -1.96 -9.70 16.24
N SER A 324 -1.91 -8.91 17.33
CA SER A 324 -2.98 -8.83 18.33
C SER A 324 -2.92 -7.53 19.12
N ALA A 325 -4.10 -6.99 19.48
CA ALA A 325 -4.24 -5.86 20.39
C ALA A 325 -4.08 -6.26 21.86
N ASP A 326 -4.19 -7.55 22.18
CA ASP A 326 -4.12 -8.08 23.55
C ASP A 326 -2.68 -8.16 24.08
N GLU A 327 -2.54 -8.19 25.40
CA GLU A 327 -1.24 -8.14 26.11
C GLU A 327 -0.32 -9.29 25.76
N GLU A 328 -0.87 -10.49 25.50
CA GLU A 328 -0.11 -11.70 25.23
C GLU A 328 -0.73 -12.47 24.06
N ALA A 329 0.13 -13.14 23.29
CA ALA A 329 -0.24 -14.13 22.31
C ALA A 329 0.48 -15.46 22.56
N GLU A 330 -0.17 -16.58 22.26
CA GLU A 330 0.39 -17.93 22.33
C GLU A 330 0.22 -18.63 20.98
N LEU A 331 1.27 -19.27 20.51
CA LEU A 331 1.26 -20.03 19.28
C LEU A 331 1.27 -21.51 19.58
N PHE A 332 0.40 -22.27 18.89
CA PHE A 332 0.33 -23.73 18.97
C PHE A 332 0.57 -24.36 17.61
N LEU A 333 1.36 -25.40 17.58
CA LEU A 333 1.55 -26.25 16.41
C LEU A 333 1.05 -27.67 16.73
N ASN A 334 0.06 -28.16 15.99
CA ASN A 334 -0.55 -29.48 16.19
C ASN A 334 -0.98 -29.72 17.66
N GLY A 335 -1.57 -28.69 18.29
CA GLY A 335 -2.04 -28.73 19.68
C GLY A 335 -0.93 -28.57 20.72
N LYS A 336 0.35 -28.51 20.34
CA LYS A 336 1.47 -28.26 21.25
C LYS A 336 1.79 -26.77 21.33
N SER A 337 1.79 -26.21 22.53
CA SER A 337 2.20 -24.81 22.77
C SER A 337 3.67 -24.61 22.44
N LEU A 338 3.95 -23.55 21.70
CA LEU A 338 5.28 -23.01 21.42
C LEU A 338 5.63 -21.84 22.37
N GLY A 339 4.79 -21.63 23.38
CA GLY A 339 4.94 -20.62 24.42
C GLY A 339 4.17 -19.34 24.15
N LYS A 340 4.02 -18.55 25.20
CA LYS A 340 3.43 -17.21 25.19
C LYS A 340 4.50 -16.15 24.98
N LYS A 341 4.12 -15.06 24.32
CA LYS A 341 4.93 -13.86 24.18
C LYS A 341 4.10 -12.61 24.39
N PRO A 342 4.70 -11.55 24.94
CA PRO A 342 4.04 -10.26 25.00
C PRO A 342 3.68 -9.76 23.58
N CYS A 343 2.55 -9.06 23.49
CA CYS A 343 1.98 -8.49 22.28
C CYS A 343 1.30 -7.15 22.63
N GLY A 344 0.36 -6.68 21.83
CA GLY A 344 -0.38 -5.46 22.06
C GLY A 344 0.41 -4.17 21.83
N LYS A 345 -0.15 -3.05 22.28
CA LYS A 345 0.36 -1.69 21.99
C LYS A 345 1.83 -1.48 22.38
N ASP A 346 2.26 -2.05 23.50
CA ASP A 346 3.64 -1.89 24.02
C ASP A 346 4.68 -2.74 23.25
N HIS A 347 4.21 -3.64 22.40
CA HIS A 347 5.02 -4.53 21.56
C HIS A 347 4.67 -4.41 20.08
N ASP A 348 4.27 -3.21 19.64
CA ASP A 348 3.90 -2.89 18.26
C ASP A 348 2.87 -3.87 17.67
N PHE A 349 1.95 -4.35 18.54
CA PHE A 349 0.89 -5.30 18.20
C PHE A 349 1.37 -6.60 17.55
N THR A 350 2.66 -6.95 17.72
CA THR A 350 3.29 -8.07 17.01
C THR A 350 4.12 -8.94 17.96
N ALA A 351 3.89 -10.25 17.91
CA ALA A 351 4.74 -11.24 18.54
C ALA A 351 5.25 -12.24 17.51
N THR A 352 6.56 -12.52 17.47
CA THR A 352 7.20 -13.34 16.44
C THR A 352 7.80 -14.62 17.01
N TRP A 353 7.55 -15.79 16.38
CA TRP A 353 8.14 -17.08 16.68
C TRP A 353 8.99 -17.61 15.52
N LYS A 354 10.08 -18.29 15.85
CA LYS A 354 10.76 -19.18 14.91
C LYS A 354 10.15 -20.57 15.08
N VAL A 355 9.64 -21.12 13.97
CA VAL A 355 8.87 -22.36 13.98
C VAL A 355 9.44 -23.32 12.96
N THR A 356 9.68 -24.56 13.39
CA THR A 356 9.98 -25.65 12.46
C THR A 356 8.67 -26.14 11.85
N TYR A 357 8.58 -26.15 10.52
CA TYR A 357 7.37 -26.53 9.80
C TYR A 357 7.04 -28.02 9.97
N GLU A 358 5.86 -28.27 10.43
CA GLU A 358 5.19 -29.57 10.43
C GLU A 358 3.79 -29.37 9.84
N PRO A 359 3.34 -30.18 8.86
CA PRO A 359 1.97 -30.11 8.36
C PRO A 359 0.94 -30.31 9.47
N GLY A 360 -0.19 -29.64 9.38
CA GLY A 360 -1.27 -29.74 10.35
C GLY A 360 -1.87 -28.38 10.70
N GLU A 361 -2.05 -28.11 11.98
CA GLU A 361 -2.73 -26.93 12.49
C GLU A 361 -1.76 -25.96 13.15
N LEU A 362 -1.79 -24.69 12.74
CA LEU A 362 -1.10 -23.58 13.38
C LEU A 362 -2.13 -22.63 13.97
N LEU A 363 -2.21 -22.56 15.32
CA LEU A 363 -3.24 -21.83 16.05
C LEU A 363 -2.60 -20.68 16.85
N ALA A 364 -3.08 -19.47 16.62
CA ALA A 364 -2.84 -18.33 17.49
C ALA A 364 -3.97 -18.16 18.49
N VAL A 365 -3.61 -17.88 19.75
CA VAL A 365 -4.54 -17.53 20.83
C VAL A 365 -4.08 -16.24 21.47
N SER A 366 -4.98 -15.28 21.64
CA SER A 366 -4.68 -14.02 22.33
C SER A 366 -5.27 -13.98 23.74
N TYR A 367 -4.63 -13.21 24.62
CA TYR A 367 -4.99 -13.12 26.02
C TYR A 367 -4.93 -11.69 26.52
N GLN A 368 -5.98 -11.30 27.27
CA GLN A 368 -6.05 -10.05 28.01
C GLN A 368 -6.33 -10.37 29.50
N ASP A 369 -5.57 -9.80 30.44
CA ASP A 369 -5.67 -10.10 31.87
C ASP A 369 -5.61 -11.62 32.19
N GLY A 370 -4.79 -12.36 31.42
CA GLY A 370 -4.64 -13.81 31.56
C GLY A 370 -5.81 -14.65 31.06
N LYS A 371 -6.85 -14.02 30.44
CA LYS A 371 -8.01 -14.69 29.89
C LYS A 371 -7.92 -14.72 28.35
N GLU A 372 -8.26 -15.85 27.77
CA GLU A 372 -8.39 -15.97 26.33
C GLU A 372 -9.48 -15.03 25.79
N THR A 373 -9.15 -14.32 24.71
CA THR A 373 -9.99 -13.31 24.04
C THR A 373 -10.29 -13.63 22.60
N GLY A 374 -9.37 -14.34 21.89
CA GLY A 374 -9.55 -14.66 20.48
C GLY A 374 -8.65 -15.78 20.00
N ARG A 375 -9.01 -16.34 18.84
CA ARG A 375 -8.28 -17.42 18.16
C ARG A 375 -8.21 -17.16 16.67
N TYR A 376 -7.13 -17.62 16.06
CA TYR A 376 -6.98 -17.67 14.60
C TYR A 376 -6.25 -18.95 14.20
N LEU A 377 -6.84 -19.75 13.30
CA LEU A 377 -6.34 -21.06 12.90
C LEU A 377 -5.95 -21.07 11.42
N LEU A 378 -4.76 -21.55 11.12
CA LEU A 378 -4.34 -21.97 9.79
C LEU A 378 -4.21 -23.50 9.76
N THR A 379 -4.62 -24.10 8.64
CA THR A 379 -4.55 -25.55 8.45
C THR A 379 -3.77 -25.82 7.16
N THR A 380 -2.95 -26.86 7.16
CA THR A 380 -2.29 -27.33 5.95
C THR A 380 -3.32 -27.94 5.00
N ALA A 381 -3.37 -27.44 3.76
CA ALA A 381 -4.24 -27.99 2.72
C ALA A 381 -3.84 -29.42 2.33
N GLY A 382 -4.81 -30.22 1.97
CA GLY A 382 -4.61 -31.57 1.44
C GLY A 382 -3.90 -31.58 0.08
N GLU A 383 -3.48 -32.77 -0.35
CA GLU A 383 -2.68 -32.92 -1.58
C GLU A 383 -3.47 -32.65 -2.87
N LYS A 384 -4.78 -32.97 -2.89
CA LYS A 384 -5.60 -32.76 -4.09
C LYS A 384 -6.01 -31.30 -4.21
N VAL A 385 -5.59 -30.70 -5.32
CA VAL A 385 -5.95 -29.32 -5.64
C VAL A 385 -7.25 -29.27 -6.43
N VAL A 386 -8.15 -28.40 -6.02
CA VAL A 386 -9.46 -28.14 -6.62
C VAL A 386 -9.51 -26.67 -7.05
N LEU A 387 -10.05 -26.41 -8.25
CA LEU A 387 -10.42 -25.06 -8.69
C LEU A 387 -11.76 -24.68 -8.07
N THR A 388 -11.82 -23.47 -7.52
CA THR A 388 -13.09 -22.85 -7.11
C THR A 388 -13.22 -21.49 -7.78
N ALA A 389 -14.42 -21.13 -8.23
CA ALA A 389 -14.69 -19.84 -8.85
C ALA A 389 -15.87 -19.15 -8.16
N GLU A 390 -15.76 -17.87 -7.91
CA GLU A 390 -16.79 -17.05 -7.27
C GLU A 390 -16.86 -15.68 -7.93
N ALA A 391 -18.10 -15.26 -8.31
CA ALA A 391 -18.35 -13.92 -8.83
C ALA A 391 -18.73 -12.96 -7.70
N ASP A 392 -18.18 -11.75 -7.71
CA ASP A 392 -18.57 -10.67 -6.80
C ASP A 392 -20.04 -10.27 -6.99
N ARG A 393 -20.51 -10.31 -8.23
CA ARG A 393 -21.90 -10.04 -8.62
C ARG A 393 -22.39 -11.08 -9.62
N LYS A 394 -23.53 -11.67 -9.30
CA LYS A 394 -24.20 -12.66 -10.15
C LYS A 394 -25.19 -12.03 -11.14
N GLU A 395 -25.34 -10.73 -11.11
CA GLU A 395 -26.22 -9.94 -11.97
C GLU A 395 -25.52 -8.62 -12.34
N ILE A 396 -25.47 -8.31 -13.64
CA ILE A 396 -24.90 -7.10 -14.19
C ILE A 396 -25.85 -6.48 -15.23
N LYS A 397 -25.78 -5.16 -15.39
CA LYS A 397 -26.61 -4.42 -16.36
C LYS A 397 -26.11 -4.63 -17.78
N THR A 398 -27.05 -4.81 -18.74
CA THR A 398 -26.73 -4.70 -20.19
C THR A 398 -26.24 -3.29 -20.53
N GLY A 399 -25.62 -3.13 -21.67
CA GLY A 399 -25.17 -1.82 -22.16
C GLY A 399 -23.67 -1.75 -22.43
N GLY A 400 -22.95 -2.83 -22.14
CA GLY A 400 -21.53 -2.94 -22.49
C GLY A 400 -20.57 -2.21 -21.54
N GLU A 401 -21.02 -1.76 -20.37
CA GLU A 401 -20.19 -1.01 -19.42
C GLU A 401 -20.08 -1.68 -18.05
N ASP A 402 -21.05 -2.50 -17.66
CA ASP A 402 -21.07 -3.12 -16.34
C ASP A 402 -20.20 -4.37 -16.28
N LEU A 403 -19.56 -4.60 -15.13
CA LEU A 403 -18.55 -5.64 -14.90
C LEU A 403 -18.95 -6.55 -13.75
N SER A 404 -18.54 -7.82 -13.82
CA SER A 404 -18.41 -8.73 -12.68
C SER A 404 -16.99 -9.27 -12.63
N PHE A 405 -16.42 -9.35 -11.41
CA PHE A 405 -15.12 -9.93 -11.17
C PHE A 405 -15.27 -11.34 -10.64
N VAL A 406 -14.67 -12.31 -11.34
CA VAL A 406 -14.72 -13.71 -10.97
C VAL A 406 -13.37 -14.14 -10.44
N THR A 407 -13.28 -14.32 -9.13
CA THR A 407 -12.08 -14.82 -8.47
C THR A 407 -12.01 -16.33 -8.55
N VAL A 408 -10.86 -16.85 -8.94
CA VAL A 408 -10.55 -18.28 -8.97
C VAL A 408 -9.48 -18.58 -7.94
N LYS A 409 -9.75 -19.54 -7.05
CA LYS A 409 -8.81 -19.97 -6.00
C LYS A 409 -8.50 -21.45 -6.09
N LEU A 410 -7.24 -21.77 -5.77
CA LEU A 410 -6.83 -23.15 -5.54
C LEU A 410 -7.09 -23.51 -4.09
N LYS A 411 -7.92 -24.55 -3.89
CA LYS A 411 -8.27 -25.09 -2.56
C LYS A 411 -8.04 -26.59 -2.53
N ASP A 412 -8.09 -27.18 -1.35
CA ASP A 412 -8.23 -28.61 -1.23
C ASP A 412 -9.72 -29.05 -1.24
N GLU A 413 -9.98 -30.36 -1.17
CA GLU A 413 -11.34 -30.93 -1.15
C GLU A 413 -12.18 -30.51 0.08
N LYS A 414 -11.52 -29.98 1.13
CA LYS A 414 -12.18 -29.47 2.34
C LYS A 414 -12.39 -27.96 2.31
N GLY A 415 -11.94 -27.28 1.24
CA GLY A 415 -12.04 -25.85 1.07
C GLY A 415 -10.89 -25.05 1.69
N CYS A 416 -9.83 -25.70 2.18
CA CYS A 416 -8.64 -25.02 2.65
C CYS A 416 -7.87 -24.41 1.47
N GLU A 417 -7.57 -23.12 1.53
CA GLU A 417 -6.83 -22.40 0.47
C GLU A 417 -5.38 -22.89 0.41
N ASN A 418 -4.87 -23.09 -0.80
CA ASN A 418 -3.52 -23.56 -1.06
C ASN A 418 -2.75 -22.46 -1.83
N LEU A 419 -2.17 -21.52 -1.09
CA LEU A 419 -1.43 -20.40 -1.66
C LEU A 419 -0.11 -20.84 -2.30
N PHE A 420 0.42 -22.00 -1.91
CA PHE A 420 1.68 -22.50 -2.45
C PHE A 420 1.50 -23.25 -3.78
N ALA A 421 0.31 -23.78 -4.03
CA ALA A 421 0.03 -24.44 -5.29
C ALA A 421 0.03 -23.44 -6.45
N SER A 422 0.58 -23.87 -7.59
CA SER A 422 0.54 -23.11 -8.85
C SER A 422 -0.15 -23.95 -9.93
N ARG A 423 -1.02 -23.31 -10.72
CA ARG A 423 -1.69 -23.89 -11.89
C ARG A 423 -1.76 -22.85 -13.00
N THR A 424 -1.60 -23.31 -14.22
CA THR A 424 -1.98 -22.55 -15.40
C THR A 424 -3.48 -22.72 -15.62
N VAL A 425 -4.22 -21.63 -15.45
CA VAL A 425 -5.68 -21.60 -15.59
C VAL A 425 -6.04 -20.97 -16.93
N THR A 426 -6.97 -21.61 -17.65
CA THR A 426 -7.55 -21.07 -18.88
C THR A 426 -9.00 -20.67 -18.62
N VAL A 427 -9.39 -19.47 -19.08
CA VAL A 427 -10.76 -18.96 -18.96
C VAL A 427 -11.47 -18.95 -20.31
N ARG A 428 -12.77 -19.30 -20.32
CA ARG A 428 -13.67 -19.19 -21.45
C ARG A 428 -14.97 -18.54 -21.02
N VAL A 429 -15.44 -17.56 -21.79
CA VAL A 429 -16.71 -16.86 -21.57
C VAL A 429 -17.67 -17.23 -22.69
N GLU A 430 -18.89 -17.66 -22.32
CA GLU A 430 -19.98 -18.01 -23.23
C GLU A 430 -21.20 -17.15 -22.93
N GLY A 431 -22.03 -16.89 -23.95
CA GLY A 431 -23.21 -16.04 -23.81
C GLY A 431 -22.94 -14.55 -24.05
N PRO A 432 -23.80 -13.64 -23.57
CA PRO A 432 -23.71 -12.21 -23.87
C PRO A 432 -22.70 -11.47 -22.98
N GLY A 433 -21.50 -12.01 -22.83
CA GLY A 433 -20.39 -11.44 -22.08
C GLY A 433 -19.09 -11.45 -22.82
N VAL A 434 -18.16 -10.58 -22.42
CA VAL A 434 -16.82 -10.45 -22.98
C VAL A 434 -15.81 -10.54 -21.83
N LEU A 435 -14.75 -11.32 -22.03
CA LEU A 435 -13.58 -11.28 -21.16
C LEU A 435 -12.90 -9.92 -21.33
N GLN A 436 -12.97 -9.07 -20.31
CA GLN A 436 -12.36 -7.74 -20.31
C GLN A 436 -10.91 -7.78 -19.87
N GLY A 437 -10.55 -8.72 -19.01
CA GLY A 437 -9.20 -8.96 -18.55
C GLY A 437 -9.11 -10.23 -17.73
N PHE A 438 -7.93 -10.85 -17.70
CA PHE A 438 -7.64 -12.03 -16.90
C PHE A 438 -6.19 -12.00 -16.42
N GLY A 439 -5.97 -12.31 -15.14
CA GLY A 439 -4.61 -12.28 -14.61
C GLY A 439 -4.50 -12.64 -13.13
N SER A 440 -3.27 -12.63 -12.64
CA SER A 440 -2.92 -12.81 -11.23
C SER A 440 -2.30 -11.54 -10.65
N ALA A 441 -2.04 -11.53 -9.35
CA ALA A 441 -1.34 -10.45 -8.65
C ALA A 441 0.19 -10.63 -8.65
N ASP A 442 0.74 -11.45 -9.55
CA ASP A 442 2.20 -11.55 -9.73
C ASP A 442 2.76 -10.18 -10.10
N PRO A 443 3.70 -9.60 -9.33
CA PRO A 443 4.25 -8.29 -9.64
C PRO A 443 5.15 -8.26 -10.88
N GLN A 444 5.57 -9.43 -11.40
CA GLN A 444 6.47 -9.59 -12.55
C GLN A 444 5.86 -10.45 -13.67
N PRO A 445 4.63 -10.18 -14.12
CA PRO A 445 3.96 -11.02 -15.09
C PRO A 445 4.58 -10.84 -16.49
N VAL A 446 4.75 -11.95 -17.18
CA VAL A 446 5.22 -11.95 -18.58
C VAL A 446 4.07 -11.99 -19.62
N ARG A 447 2.83 -12.25 -19.18
CA ARG A 447 1.64 -12.33 -20.02
C ARG A 447 0.92 -10.99 -20.12
N SER A 448 0.07 -10.84 -21.13
CA SER A 448 -0.88 -9.74 -21.24
C SER A 448 -2.14 -10.03 -20.46
N TYR A 449 -2.74 -9.04 -19.83
CA TYR A 449 -4.06 -9.18 -19.19
C TYR A 449 -5.21 -9.43 -20.18
N ASP A 450 -4.95 -9.34 -21.50
CA ASP A 450 -5.87 -9.76 -22.57
C ASP A 450 -5.78 -11.26 -22.90
N ASP A 451 -4.78 -11.97 -22.33
CA ASP A 451 -4.65 -13.41 -22.52
C ASP A 451 -5.76 -14.17 -21.81
N THR A 452 -6.15 -15.31 -22.40
CA THR A 452 -7.15 -16.22 -21.80
C THR A 452 -6.54 -17.28 -20.87
N THR A 453 -5.21 -17.25 -20.69
CA THR A 453 -4.48 -18.26 -19.91
C THR A 453 -3.46 -17.58 -19.02
N TRP A 454 -3.49 -17.87 -17.70
CA TRP A 454 -2.58 -17.30 -16.71
C TRP A 454 -2.17 -18.31 -15.65
N GLU A 455 -0.98 -18.10 -15.06
CA GLU A 455 -0.55 -18.83 -13.88
C GLU A 455 -1.10 -18.17 -12.61
N THR A 456 -1.56 -19.00 -11.68
CA THR A 456 -1.97 -18.51 -10.37
C THR A 456 -0.77 -17.96 -9.61
N PHE A 457 -0.97 -16.85 -8.91
CA PHE A 457 -0.03 -16.30 -7.93
C PHE A 457 -0.71 -16.35 -6.56
N ASP A 458 -0.02 -16.90 -5.56
CA ASP A 458 -0.61 -17.20 -4.25
C ASP A 458 -1.93 -18.00 -4.35
N GLY A 459 -1.97 -18.94 -5.31
CA GLY A 459 -3.12 -19.79 -5.53
C GLY A 459 -4.34 -19.11 -6.17
N GLU A 460 -4.19 -17.90 -6.74
CA GLU A 460 -5.32 -17.08 -7.19
C GLU A 460 -5.11 -16.47 -8.58
N VAL A 461 -6.19 -16.39 -9.37
CA VAL A 461 -6.35 -15.56 -10.56
C VAL A 461 -7.74 -14.96 -10.60
N MET A 462 -7.95 -13.90 -11.38
CA MET A 462 -9.24 -13.23 -11.51
C MET A 462 -9.56 -12.88 -12.97
N ALA A 463 -10.80 -13.09 -13.35
CA ALA A 463 -11.36 -12.64 -14.62
C ALA A 463 -12.30 -11.45 -14.41
N ALA A 464 -12.12 -10.38 -15.16
CA ALA A 464 -13.07 -9.30 -15.30
C ALA A 464 -13.97 -9.59 -16.50
N VAL A 465 -15.27 -9.75 -16.27
CA VAL A 465 -16.27 -10.08 -17.30
C VAL A 465 -17.21 -8.90 -17.47
N ARG A 466 -17.30 -8.40 -18.70
CA ARG A 466 -18.11 -7.24 -19.09
C ARG A 466 -19.36 -7.69 -19.81
N SER A 467 -20.51 -7.06 -19.53
CA SER A 467 -21.75 -7.26 -20.28
C SER A 467 -21.64 -6.81 -21.74
N THR A 468 -22.51 -7.34 -22.59
CA THR A 468 -22.77 -6.78 -23.93
C THR A 468 -24.08 -6.00 -23.93
N ASN A 469 -24.59 -5.63 -25.12
CA ASN A 469 -25.92 -5.03 -25.26
C ASN A 469 -27.07 -6.06 -25.22
N GLU A 470 -26.75 -7.34 -25.04
CA GLU A 470 -27.73 -8.43 -25.07
C GLU A 470 -27.99 -8.94 -23.65
N THR A 471 -29.23 -9.29 -23.36
CA THR A 471 -29.63 -9.95 -22.12
C THR A 471 -29.40 -11.46 -22.19
N GLY A 472 -29.17 -12.10 -21.05
CA GLY A 472 -29.03 -13.56 -20.95
C GLY A 472 -27.99 -13.99 -19.93
N THR A 473 -27.80 -15.28 -19.85
CA THR A 473 -26.84 -15.90 -18.93
C THR A 473 -25.44 -15.94 -19.55
N ILE A 474 -24.48 -15.34 -18.87
CA ILE A 474 -23.04 -15.39 -19.18
C ILE A 474 -22.46 -16.54 -18.35
N ARG A 475 -21.87 -17.54 -19.01
CA ARG A 475 -21.15 -18.64 -18.35
C ARG A 475 -19.66 -18.40 -18.42
N VAL A 476 -19.00 -18.40 -17.29
CA VAL A 476 -17.54 -18.23 -17.17
C VAL A 476 -16.95 -19.54 -16.67
N ILE A 477 -16.14 -20.16 -17.48
CA ILE A 477 -15.62 -21.52 -17.26
C ILE A 477 -14.10 -21.45 -17.15
N PHE A 478 -13.57 -22.04 -16.09
CA PHE A 478 -12.14 -22.09 -15.80
C PHE A 478 -11.67 -23.54 -15.80
N SER A 479 -10.57 -23.81 -16.49
CA SER A 479 -9.95 -25.14 -16.55
C SER A 479 -8.47 -25.07 -16.22
N ALA A 480 -7.96 -26.09 -15.57
CA ALA A 480 -6.54 -26.29 -15.30
C ALA A 480 -6.20 -27.78 -15.26
N ASP A 481 -4.97 -28.12 -15.67
CA ASP A 481 -4.51 -29.51 -15.67
C ASP A 481 -4.59 -30.14 -14.27
N GLY A 482 -5.20 -31.32 -14.21
CA GLY A 482 -5.38 -32.09 -12.98
C GLY A 482 -6.47 -31.59 -12.04
N CYS A 483 -7.28 -30.63 -12.48
CA CYS A 483 -8.46 -30.14 -11.77
C CYS A 483 -9.73 -30.36 -12.59
N GLU A 484 -10.87 -30.50 -11.90
CA GLU A 484 -12.17 -30.37 -12.53
C GLU A 484 -12.43 -28.90 -12.88
N ASP A 485 -13.19 -28.66 -13.96
CA ASP A 485 -13.56 -27.31 -14.37
C ASP A 485 -14.40 -26.63 -13.29
N ALA A 486 -14.14 -25.33 -13.06
CA ALA A 486 -14.97 -24.47 -12.23
C ALA A 486 -15.80 -23.55 -13.12
N GLU A 487 -17.09 -23.39 -12.80
CA GLU A 487 -18.01 -22.57 -13.59
C GLU A 487 -18.79 -21.61 -12.71
N VAL A 488 -19.00 -20.39 -13.24
CA VAL A 488 -19.88 -19.38 -12.65
C VAL A 488 -20.84 -18.87 -13.70
N SER A 489 -22.11 -18.66 -13.32
CA SER A 489 -23.13 -18.02 -14.14
C SER A 489 -23.46 -16.62 -13.64
N ILE A 490 -23.49 -15.65 -14.57
CA ILE A 490 -23.80 -14.23 -14.34
C ILE A 490 -24.96 -13.85 -15.26
N GLU A 491 -26.01 -13.24 -14.73
CA GLU A 491 -27.16 -12.76 -15.50
C GLU A 491 -26.92 -11.32 -16.01
N SER A 492 -26.98 -11.13 -17.32
CA SER A 492 -26.99 -9.81 -17.97
C SER A 492 -28.43 -9.36 -18.21
N ARG A 493 -28.86 -8.26 -17.58
CA ARG A 493 -30.25 -7.75 -17.57
C ARG A 493 -30.36 -6.27 -17.92
#